data_934a15ba86832bed6070ec55016fa63c
#
_entry.id   934a15ba86832bed6070ec55016fa63c
#
_cell.length_a   1.000
_cell.length_b   1.000
_cell.length_c   1.000
_cell.angle_alpha   90.00
_cell.angle_beta   90.00
_cell.angle_gamma   90.00
#
_symmetry.space_group_name_H-M   'P 1'
#
loop_
_entity.id
_entity.type
_entity.pdbx_description
1 polymer ?
#
loop_
_entity_poly.entity_id
_entity_poly.type
_entity_poly.pdbx_seq_one_letter_code
_entity_poly.pdbx_strand_id
1 'polypeptide(L)'
;RAEGRLLEADEVLREWNVVMGLLDQLARLLGSEKLPPAEYAELFTLLLRTTDMGHIPQSLDSVIVTTAGRMRLPETDAVFVVGLLEGEFPQTPGDQGLLTHADRDIMMEQGAELPDCFANKVLREGICFYKALTVARSYLWLSWPAPPPAEDAAPASAALAPILQYLQVPPCTPTAVQLAAAPAAALDVLGMLSQDPDRQCAGAAVRAVLDADPALAPAYAAVRRAVDTAGAEQRVADTAALEALLGRGLRISPTRFEKYQSCP
;
A
#
# COMPACT_ATOMS: atom_id res chain seq x y z
N ARG A 1 -9.09 -17.22 29.54
CA ARG A 1 -8.40 -18.34 30.24
C ARG A 1 -9.39 -19.45 30.63
N ALA A 2 -10.59 -19.12 31.10
CA ALA A 2 -11.59 -20.12 31.52
C ALA A 2 -12.07 -21.06 30.38
N GLU A 3 -11.96 -20.64 29.12
CA GLU A 3 -12.37 -21.39 27.93
C GLU A 3 -11.21 -22.14 27.23
N GLY A 4 -10.05 -22.23 27.88
CA GLY A 4 -8.86 -22.91 27.32
C GLY A 4 -8.10 -22.12 26.23
N ARG A 5 -8.57 -20.90 25.87
CA ARG A 5 -7.94 -20.03 24.88
C ARG A 5 -6.84 -19.15 25.51
N LEU A 6 -5.75 -19.80 25.92
CA LEU A 6 -4.66 -19.12 26.65
C LEU A 6 -3.92 -18.10 25.77
N LEU A 7 -3.71 -18.43 24.51
CA LEU A 7 -2.96 -17.57 23.58
C LEU A 7 -3.70 -16.26 23.27
N GLU A 8 -5.01 -16.36 23.00
CA GLU A 8 -5.85 -15.17 22.80
C GLU A 8 -5.92 -14.31 24.09
N ALA A 9 -5.96 -14.95 25.26
CA ALA A 9 -5.96 -14.22 26.53
C ALA A 9 -4.66 -13.46 26.76
N ASP A 10 -3.52 -14.01 26.35
CA ASP A 10 -2.22 -13.35 26.49
C ASP A 10 -2.04 -12.23 25.43
N GLU A 11 -2.67 -12.33 24.26
CA GLU A 11 -2.73 -11.25 23.28
C GLU A 11 -3.54 -10.07 23.80
N VAL A 12 -4.77 -10.32 24.25
CA VAL A 12 -5.62 -9.27 24.84
C VAL A 12 -4.94 -8.60 26.03
N LEU A 13 -4.21 -9.35 26.85
CA LEU A 13 -3.47 -8.78 27.99
C LEU A 13 -2.33 -7.88 27.51
N ARG A 14 -1.61 -8.26 26.46
CA ARG A 14 -0.58 -7.41 25.85
C ARG A 14 -1.15 -6.13 25.28
N GLU A 15 -2.23 -6.23 24.50
CA GLU A 15 -2.95 -5.07 23.96
C GLU A 15 -3.39 -4.12 25.09
N TRP A 16 -3.98 -4.67 26.14
CA TRP A 16 -4.38 -3.90 27.30
C TRP A 16 -3.20 -3.18 27.96
N ASN A 17 -2.09 -3.86 28.16
CA ASN A 17 -0.89 -3.28 28.77
C ASN A 17 -0.31 -2.15 27.91
N VAL A 18 -0.35 -2.28 26.58
CA VAL A 18 0.07 -1.21 25.67
C VAL A 18 -0.84 0.01 25.82
N VAL A 19 -2.16 -0.18 25.78
CA VAL A 19 -3.14 0.91 25.96
C VAL A 19 -2.95 1.62 27.30
N MET A 20 -2.80 0.86 28.39
CA MET A 20 -2.55 1.43 29.72
C MET A 20 -1.21 2.18 29.79
N GLY A 21 -0.17 1.63 29.16
CA GLY A 21 1.14 2.30 29.06
C GLY A 21 1.09 3.63 28.31
N LEU A 22 0.31 3.71 27.25
CA LEU A 22 0.10 4.97 26.51
C LEU A 22 -0.69 6.00 27.32
N LEU A 23 -1.71 5.57 28.06
CA LEU A 23 -2.44 6.45 28.98
C LEU A 23 -1.54 6.98 30.10
N ASP A 24 -0.69 6.12 30.67
CA ASP A 24 0.30 6.52 31.67
C ASP A 24 1.34 7.49 31.07
N GLN A 25 1.72 7.31 29.82
CA GLN A 25 2.61 8.22 29.12
C GLN A 25 1.96 9.59 28.93
N LEU A 26 0.71 9.64 28.47
CA LEU A 26 -0.05 10.89 28.35
C LEU A 26 -0.22 11.57 29.71
N ALA A 27 -0.56 10.82 30.74
CA ALA A 27 -0.71 11.36 32.09
C ALA A 27 0.61 11.97 32.61
N ARG A 28 1.76 11.36 32.32
CA ARG A 28 3.08 11.89 32.72
C ARG A 28 3.46 13.15 31.92
N LEU A 29 3.14 13.19 30.64
CA LEU A 29 3.51 14.32 29.79
C LEU A 29 2.58 15.52 29.93
N LEU A 30 1.28 15.26 30.12
CA LEU A 30 0.22 16.27 30.09
C LEU A 30 -0.51 16.43 31.44
N GLY A 31 -0.07 15.77 32.46
CA GLY A 31 -0.81 15.66 33.73
C GLY A 31 -1.15 16.98 34.43
N SER A 32 -0.46 18.06 34.12
CA SER A 32 -0.75 19.41 34.65
C SER A 32 -1.55 20.28 33.67
N GLU A 33 -1.69 19.86 32.41
CA GLU A 33 -2.35 20.63 31.38
C GLU A 33 -3.85 20.29 31.32
N LYS A 34 -4.68 21.33 31.17
CA LYS A 34 -6.12 21.17 30.96
C LYS A 34 -6.41 21.21 29.49
N LEU A 35 -6.55 20.04 28.87
CA LEU A 35 -6.90 19.91 27.45
C LEU A 35 -8.40 19.65 27.29
N PRO A 36 -9.02 20.19 26.23
CA PRO A 36 -10.35 19.76 25.81
C PRO A 36 -10.37 18.25 25.52
N PRO A 37 -11.48 17.55 25.80
CA PRO A 37 -11.56 16.10 25.55
C PRO A 37 -11.29 15.70 24.11
N ALA A 38 -11.63 16.54 23.15
CA ALA A 38 -11.38 16.29 21.72
C ALA A 38 -9.86 16.27 21.39
N GLU A 39 -9.10 17.25 21.90
CA GLU A 39 -7.64 17.30 21.69
C GLU A 39 -6.93 16.13 22.38
N TYR A 40 -7.39 15.76 23.57
CA TYR A 40 -6.88 14.57 24.26
C TYR A 40 -7.12 13.30 23.44
N ALA A 41 -8.31 13.13 22.87
CA ALA A 41 -8.64 11.99 22.03
C ALA A 41 -7.80 11.95 20.74
N GLU A 42 -7.50 13.10 20.13
CA GLU A 42 -6.62 13.19 18.96
C GLU A 42 -5.20 12.76 19.30
N LEU A 43 -4.63 13.26 20.40
CA LEU A 43 -3.30 12.88 20.88
C LEU A 43 -3.22 11.39 21.22
N PHE A 44 -4.22 10.85 21.88
CA PHE A 44 -4.28 9.42 22.19
C PHE A 44 -4.37 8.57 20.90
N THR A 45 -5.19 9.00 19.94
CA THR A 45 -5.31 8.33 18.65
C THR A 45 -3.99 8.37 17.88
N LEU A 46 -3.27 9.50 17.92
CA LEU A 46 -1.96 9.63 17.29
C LEU A 46 -0.96 8.64 17.93
N LEU A 47 -0.91 8.55 19.25
CA LEU A 47 -0.04 7.60 19.95
C LEU A 47 -0.38 6.14 19.61
N LEU A 48 -1.67 5.79 19.55
CA LEU A 48 -2.09 4.45 19.13
C LEU A 48 -1.63 4.12 17.72
N ARG A 49 -1.72 5.07 16.78
CA ARG A 49 -1.29 4.86 15.39
C ARG A 49 0.23 4.74 15.23
N THR A 50 1.00 5.37 16.10
CA THR A 50 2.47 5.35 16.06
C THR A 50 3.09 4.21 16.85
N THR A 51 2.29 3.54 17.68
CA THR A 51 2.74 2.42 18.50
C THR A 51 2.66 1.12 17.73
N ASP A 52 3.81 0.51 17.48
CA ASP A 52 3.91 -0.80 16.85
C ASP A 52 3.80 -1.90 17.91
N MET A 53 2.77 -2.72 17.80
CA MET A 53 2.62 -3.92 18.61
C MET A 53 3.26 -5.09 17.89
N GLY A 54 4.50 -5.41 18.22
CA GLY A 54 5.19 -6.57 17.67
C GLY A 54 4.37 -7.84 17.89
N HIS A 55 3.81 -8.38 16.82
CA HIS A 55 3.14 -9.67 16.82
C HIS A 55 4.16 -10.76 16.59
N ILE A 56 4.34 -11.65 17.56
CA ILE A 56 5.18 -12.84 17.38
C ILE A 56 4.29 -13.89 16.75
N PRO A 57 4.54 -14.30 15.49
CA PRO A 57 3.75 -15.34 14.84
C PRO A 57 3.85 -16.63 15.66
N GLN A 58 2.73 -17.14 16.12
CA GLN A 58 2.68 -18.34 16.96
C GLN A 58 2.47 -19.61 16.15
N SER A 59 2.20 -19.49 14.87
CA SER A 59 1.99 -20.60 13.95
C SER A 59 3.21 -20.79 13.04
N LEU A 60 3.71 -22.02 12.97
CA LEU A 60 4.70 -22.42 11.97
C LEU A 60 4.08 -22.55 10.58
N ASP A 61 2.75 -22.71 10.52
CA ASP A 61 1.98 -22.80 9.28
C ASP A 61 1.33 -21.44 8.98
N SER A 62 2.16 -20.46 8.68
CA SER A 62 1.72 -19.10 8.35
C SER A 62 2.54 -18.55 7.18
N VAL A 63 1.88 -17.69 6.38
CA VAL A 63 2.56 -16.92 5.34
C VAL A 63 3.31 -15.77 6.01
N ILE A 64 4.62 -15.68 5.77
CA ILE A 64 5.46 -14.62 6.29
C ILE A 64 5.43 -13.44 5.34
N VAL A 65 4.98 -12.28 5.81
CA VAL A 65 5.01 -11.02 5.08
C VAL A 65 6.07 -10.12 5.71
N THR A 66 7.04 -9.69 4.92
CA THR A 66 8.16 -8.88 5.41
C THR A 66 8.71 -7.96 4.33
N THR A 67 9.49 -6.96 4.71
CA THR A 67 10.25 -6.14 3.76
C THR A 67 11.62 -6.77 3.50
N ALA A 68 12.16 -6.60 2.28
CA ALA A 68 13.45 -7.19 1.89
C ALA A 68 14.60 -6.81 2.84
N GLY A 69 14.62 -5.58 3.35
CA GLY A 69 15.65 -5.12 4.30
C GLY A 69 15.55 -5.74 5.70
N ARG A 70 14.39 -6.26 6.09
CA ARG A 70 14.16 -6.92 7.38
C ARG A 70 14.09 -8.44 7.29
N MET A 71 14.22 -8.98 6.08
CA MET A 71 14.08 -10.40 5.82
C MET A 71 15.17 -11.22 6.54
N ARG A 72 14.75 -12.10 7.44
CA ARG A 72 15.56 -13.09 8.14
C ARG A 72 14.93 -14.47 7.98
N LEU A 73 14.64 -14.83 6.74
CA LEU A 73 13.99 -16.10 6.44
C LEU A 73 15.03 -17.19 6.23
N PRO A 74 14.78 -18.41 6.72
CA PRO A 74 15.44 -19.59 6.20
C PRO A 74 15.02 -19.77 4.73
N GLU A 75 15.68 -20.67 4.02
CA GLU A 75 15.24 -21.07 2.69
C GLU A 75 13.76 -21.46 2.72
N THR A 76 12.97 -20.86 1.84
CA THR A 76 11.52 -21.01 1.78
C THR A 76 11.14 -21.60 0.43
N ASP A 77 10.15 -22.49 0.39
CA ASP A 77 9.79 -23.17 -0.86
C ASP A 77 9.24 -22.21 -1.92
N ALA A 78 8.37 -21.27 -1.54
CA ALA A 78 7.77 -20.30 -2.45
C ALA A 78 7.95 -18.87 -1.92
N VAL A 79 8.40 -17.97 -2.79
CA VAL A 79 8.60 -16.55 -2.47
C VAL A 79 7.91 -15.68 -3.50
N PHE A 80 7.19 -14.68 -3.01
CA PHE A 80 6.51 -13.68 -3.80
C PHE A 80 7.13 -12.32 -3.51
N VAL A 81 7.87 -11.77 -4.49
CA VAL A 81 8.44 -10.43 -4.41
C VAL A 81 7.52 -9.50 -5.18
N VAL A 82 6.93 -8.54 -4.49
CA VAL A 82 5.92 -7.63 -5.04
C VAL A 82 6.44 -6.19 -5.01
N GLY A 83 5.93 -5.34 -5.92
CA GLY A 83 6.29 -3.92 -5.92
C GLY A 83 7.66 -3.62 -6.54
N LEU A 84 8.09 -4.39 -7.55
CA LEU A 84 9.36 -4.21 -8.23
C LEU A 84 9.29 -3.04 -9.24
N LEU A 85 9.15 -1.82 -8.71
CA LEU A 85 9.10 -0.58 -9.49
C LEU A 85 10.42 0.18 -9.41
N GLU A 86 10.71 0.93 -10.47
CA GLU A 86 11.89 1.79 -10.50
C GLU A 86 11.83 2.84 -9.39
N GLY A 87 12.90 2.94 -8.61
CA GLY A 87 12.99 3.82 -7.45
C GLY A 87 12.36 3.31 -6.16
N GLU A 88 11.53 2.23 -6.21
CA GLU A 88 10.92 1.62 -5.03
C GLU A 88 11.72 0.42 -4.52
N PHE A 89 12.02 -0.53 -5.43
CA PHE A 89 12.83 -1.69 -5.04
C PHE A 89 13.54 -2.32 -6.26
N PRO A 90 14.88 -2.50 -6.19
CA PRO A 90 15.79 -1.93 -5.18
C PRO A 90 15.81 -0.40 -5.23
N GLN A 91 15.90 0.25 -4.06
CA GLN A 91 15.94 1.69 -4.00
C GLN A 91 17.28 2.23 -4.51
N THR A 92 17.21 3.25 -5.35
CA THR A 92 18.37 4.06 -5.66
C THR A 92 18.46 5.19 -4.63
N PRO A 93 19.47 5.17 -3.73
CA PRO A 93 19.58 6.21 -2.73
C PRO A 93 19.74 7.58 -3.39
N GLY A 94 18.82 8.48 -3.08
CA GLY A 94 18.90 9.86 -3.54
C GLY A 94 19.81 10.72 -2.67
N ASP A 95 20.28 11.82 -3.22
CA ASP A 95 20.98 12.85 -2.49
C ASP A 95 19.97 13.71 -1.74
N GLN A 96 19.59 13.24 -0.54
CA GLN A 96 18.61 13.92 0.31
C GLN A 96 19.31 14.53 1.52
N GLY A 97 19.24 15.85 1.68
CA GLY A 97 19.76 16.56 2.82
C GLY A 97 20.64 17.73 2.48
N LEU A 98 21.23 18.36 3.52
CA LEU A 98 22.11 19.52 3.41
C LEU A 98 23.49 19.17 2.83
N LEU A 99 23.92 17.91 2.97
CA LEU A 99 25.20 17.41 2.50
C LEU A 99 24.97 16.47 1.33
N THR A 100 25.59 16.76 0.21
CA THR A 100 25.65 15.87 -0.94
C THR A 100 26.51 14.64 -0.64
N HIS A 101 26.46 13.62 -1.49
CA HIS A 101 27.36 12.46 -1.36
C HIS A 101 28.81 12.88 -1.48
N ALA A 102 29.13 13.78 -2.40
CA ALA A 102 30.48 14.33 -2.58
C ALA A 102 30.98 15.05 -1.32
N ASP A 103 30.12 15.86 -0.68
CA ASP A 103 30.50 16.55 0.57
C ASP A 103 30.79 15.54 1.69
N ARG A 104 30.02 14.46 1.77
CA ARG A 104 30.23 13.40 2.77
C ARG A 104 31.53 12.63 2.53
N ASP A 105 31.85 12.32 1.27
CA ASP A 105 33.09 11.65 0.91
C ASP A 105 34.30 12.50 1.28
N ILE A 106 34.28 13.82 1.00
CA ILE A 106 35.35 14.78 1.41
C ILE A 106 35.47 14.81 2.94
N MET A 107 34.36 14.85 3.67
CA MET A 107 34.39 14.86 5.13
C MET A 107 34.97 13.56 5.71
N MET A 108 34.65 12.39 5.11
CA MET A 108 35.22 11.11 5.53
C MET A 108 36.73 11.02 5.23
N GLU A 109 37.20 11.54 4.10
CA GLU A 109 38.63 11.66 3.79
C GLU A 109 39.38 12.55 4.80
N GLN A 110 38.68 13.49 5.40
CA GLN A 110 39.21 14.35 6.47
C GLN A 110 39.07 13.74 7.88
N GLY A 111 38.63 12.47 7.97
CA GLY A 111 38.53 11.74 9.22
C GLY A 111 37.20 11.87 9.96
N ALA A 112 36.15 12.41 9.34
CA ALA A 112 34.82 12.41 9.94
C ALA A 112 34.20 11.01 9.88
N GLU A 113 33.72 10.52 11.01
CA GLU A 113 32.94 9.27 11.09
C GLU A 113 31.48 9.56 10.71
N LEU A 114 31.15 9.39 9.43
CA LEU A 114 29.77 9.53 8.95
C LEU A 114 29.14 8.14 8.74
N PRO A 115 27.97 7.89 9.32
CA PRO A 115 27.25 6.65 9.07
C PRO A 115 26.71 6.62 7.63
N ASP A 116 26.76 5.45 7.00
CA ASP A 116 26.16 5.14 5.70
C ASP A 116 26.56 6.07 4.53
N CYS A 117 27.75 5.85 3.98
CA CYS A 117 28.07 6.41 2.67
C CYS A 117 27.15 5.86 1.56
N PHE A 118 27.04 6.59 0.46
CA PHE A 118 26.21 6.23 -0.71
C PHE A 118 26.51 4.80 -1.19
N ALA A 119 27.77 4.45 -1.34
CA ALA A 119 28.18 3.13 -1.79
C ALA A 119 27.65 2.01 -0.89
N ASN A 120 27.65 2.20 0.43
CA ASN A 120 27.12 1.22 1.38
C ASN A 120 25.59 1.05 1.27
N LYS A 121 24.88 2.15 0.99
CA LYS A 121 23.42 2.10 0.79
C LYS A 121 23.08 1.34 -0.49
N VAL A 122 23.76 1.62 -1.60
CA VAL A 122 23.58 0.91 -2.88
C VAL A 122 23.90 -0.57 -2.71
N LEU A 123 25.02 -0.88 -2.04
CA LEU A 123 25.40 -2.27 -1.80
C LEU A 123 24.38 -3.00 -0.93
N ARG A 124 23.87 -2.35 0.10
CA ARG A 124 22.83 -2.91 0.99
C ARG A 124 21.55 -3.23 0.22
N GLU A 125 21.08 -2.30 -0.61
CA GLU A 125 19.89 -2.52 -1.46
C GLU A 125 20.13 -3.66 -2.45
N GLY A 126 21.31 -3.71 -3.08
CA GLY A 126 21.71 -4.83 -3.95
C GLY A 126 21.71 -6.18 -3.23
N ILE A 127 22.22 -6.23 -1.99
CA ILE A 127 22.19 -7.45 -1.16
C ILE A 127 20.77 -7.84 -0.77
N CYS A 128 19.90 -6.86 -0.44
CA CYS A 128 18.50 -7.12 -0.14
C CYS A 128 17.78 -7.70 -1.35
N PHE A 129 18.02 -7.15 -2.53
CA PHE A 129 17.46 -7.62 -3.78
C PHE A 129 17.96 -9.03 -4.11
N TYR A 130 19.27 -9.27 -4.04
CA TYR A 130 19.84 -10.60 -4.24
C TYR A 130 19.24 -11.66 -3.29
N LYS A 131 19.13 -11.34 -2.00
CA LYS A 131 18.50 -12.23 -1.02
C LYS A 131 17.06 -12.53 -1.35
N ALA A 132 16.26 -11.50 -1.73
CA ALA A 132 14.87 -11.69 -2.08
C ALA A 132 14.68 -12.65 -3.27
N LEU A 133 15.62 -12.65 -4.22
CA LEU A 133 15.59 -13.53 -5.39
C LEU A 133 16.08 -14.95 -5.09
N THR A 134 17.01 -15.10 -4.15
CA THR A 134 17.74 -16.38 -3.93
C THR A 134 17.24 -17.19 -2.75
N VAL A 135 16.34 -16.68 -1.93
CA VAL A 135 15.78 -17.39 -0.77
C VAL A 135 14.74 -18.44 -1.16
N ALA A 136 14.19 -18.37 -2.37
CA ALA A 136 13.23 -19.33 -2.91
C ALA A 136 13.94 -20.63 -3.31
N ARG A 137 13.41 -21.78 -2.84
CA ARG A 137 13.90 -23.12 -3.22
C ARG A 137 13.29 -23.64 -4.52
N SER A 138 11.98 -23.45 -4.68
CA SER A 138 11.21 -24.09 -5.75
C SER A 138 10.43 -23.12 -6.60
N TYR A 139 9.93 -22.02 -6.01
CA TYR A 139 9.05 -21.12 -6.71
C TYR A 139 9.35 -19.66 -6.36
N LEU A 140 9.63 -18.87 -7.39
CA LEU A 140 9.85 -17.43 -7.27
C LEU A 140 8.85 -16.68 -8.17
N TRP A 141 8.04 -15.83 -7.52
CA TRP A 141 7.12 -14.92 -8.20
C TRP A 141 7.64 -13.49 -8.09
N LEU A 142 7.79 -12.83 -9.24
CA LEU A 142 8.20 -11.43 -9.33
C LEU A 142 7.06 -10.64 -9.94
N SER A 143 6.63 -9.56 -9.27
CA SER A 143 5.54 -8.74 -9.81
C SER A 143 5.76 -7.25 -9.62
N TRP A 144 5.25 -6.50 -10.56
CA TRP A 144 5.17 -5.04 -10.55
C TRP A 144 3.84 -4.59 -11.13
N PRO A 145 3.29 -3.45 -10.69
CA PRO A 145 2.11 -2.87 -11.29
C PRO A 145 2.36 -2.55 -12.77
N ALA A 146 1.44 -2.94 -13.64
CA ALA A 146 1.43 -2.42 -15.00
C ALA A 146 0.93 -0.97 -14.94
N PRO A 147 1.67 0.01 -15.48
CA PRO A 147 1.19 1.38 -15.48
C PRO A 147 -0.14 1.46 -16.24
N PRO A 148 -1.17 2.13 -15.68
CA PRO A 148 -2.25 2.61 -16.52
C PRO A 148 -1.65 3.55 -17.58
N PRO A 149 -2.31 3.78 -18.71
CA PRO A 149 -1.78 4.65 -19.79
C PRO A 149 -1.62 6.13 -19.37
N ALA A 150 -1.63 6.45 -18.09
CA ALA A 150 -1.38 7.77 -17.55
C ALA A 150 0.13 8.03 -17.41
N GLU A 151 0.54 9.24 -17.76
CA GLU A 151 1.92 9.68 -18.02
C GLU A 151 2.92 9.56 -16.87
N ASP A 152 2.50 9.28 -15.62
CA ASP A 152 3.37 9.34 -14.43
C ASP A 152 3.60 8.01 -13.71
N ALA A 153 3.30 6.88 -14.33
CA ALA A 153 3.48 5.59 -13.68
C ALA A 153 4.94 5.11 -13.77
N ALA A 154 5.54 4.81 -12.64
CA ALA A 154 6.90 4.28 -12.59
C ALA A 154 7.00 2.95 -13.35
N PRO A 155 8.01 2.76 -14.20
CA PRO A 155 8.23 1.51 -14.92
C PRO A 155 8.69 0.40 -13.97
N ALA A 156 8.73 -0.82 -14.48
CA ALA A 156 9.37 -1.92 -13.78
C ALA A 156 10.84 -1.59 -13.46
N SER A 157 11.33 -2.07 -12.33
CA SER A 157 12.71 -1.83 -11.91
C SER A 157 13.71 -2.28 -12.99
N ALA A 158 14.65 -1.40 -13.34
CA ALA A 158 15.72 -1.72 -14.30
C ALA A 158 16.58 -2.91 -13.87
N ALA A 159 16.64 -3.19 -12.58
CA ALA A 159 17.35 -4.36 -12.02
C ALA A 159 16.74 -5.70 -12.45
N LEU A 160 15.49 -5.73 -12.92
CA LEU A 160 14.85 -6.96 -13.43
C LEU A 160 15.32 -7.34 -14.83
N ALA A 161 15.69 -6.40 -15.68
CA ALA A 161 16.03 -6.66 -17.06
C ALA A 161 17.11 -7.75 -17.28
N PRO A 162 18.27 -7.69 -16.61
CA PRO A 162 19.30 -8.72 -16.75
C PRO A 162 18.85 -10.09 -16.22
N ILE A 163 18.00 -10.11 -15.19
CA ILE A 163 17.49 -11.34 -14.58
C ILE A 163 16.51 -12.04 -15.52
N LEU A 164 15.55 -11.31 -16.07
CA LEU A 164 14.58 -11.83 -17.03
C LEU A 164 15.27 -12.34 -18.28
N GLN A 165 16.30 -11.63 -18.74
CA GLN A 165 17.12 -12.06 -19.88
C GLN A 165 17.89 -13.34 -19.56
N TYR A 166 18.50 -13.45 -18.38
CA TYR A 166 19.25 -14.63 -17.96
C TYR A 166 18.34 -15.85 -17.82
N LEU A 167 17.18 -15.68 -17.20
CA LEU A 167 16.20 -16.74 -16.98
C LEU A 167 15.39 -17.08 -18.23
N GLN A 168 15.43 -16.25 -19.27
CA GLN A 168 14.65 -16.38 -20.52
C GLN A 168 13.13 -16.46 -20.26
N VAL A 169 12.66 -15.80 -19.20
CA VAL A 169 11.25 -15.78 -18.83
C VAL A 169 10.62 -14.45 -19.30
N PRO A 170 9.67 -14.49 -20.23
CA PRO A 170 8.97 -13.28 -20.65
C PRO A 170 8.02 -12.80 -19.52
N PRO A 171 7.84 -11.47 -19.36
CA PRO A 171 6.81 -10.94 -18.50
C PRO A 171 5.42 -11.42 -18.93
N CYS A 172 4.58 -11.77 -17.96
CA CYS A 172 3.22 -12.19 -18.20
C CYS A 172 2.25 -11.17 -17.57
N THR A 173 1.33 -10.65 -18.37
CA THR A 173 0.23 -9.85 -17.82
C THR A 173 -0.93 -10.80 -17.52
N PRO A 174 -1.36 -10.93 -16.26
CA PRO A 174 -2.45 -11.80 -15.91
C PRO A 174 -3.75 -11.36 -16.59
N THR A 175 -4.54 -12.32 -17.05
CA THR A 175 -5.87 -12.04 -17.59
C THR A 175 -6.82 -11.65 -16.44
N ALA A 176 -7.89 -10.93 -16.78
CA ALA A 176 -8.92 -10.57 -15.81
C ALA A 176 -9.51 -11.77 -15.06
N VAL A 177 -9.64 -12.91 -15.74
CA VAL A 177 -10.11 -14.16 -15.11
C VAL A 177 -9.12 -14.70 -14.09
N GLN A 178 -7.82 -14.61 -14.37
CA GLN A 178 -6.78 -15.00 -13.42
C GLN A 178 -6.74 -14.08 -12.20
N LEU A 179 -6.93 -12.77 -12.40
CA LEU A 179 -7.01 -11.80 -11.32
C LEU A 179 -8.27 -11.99 -10.48
N ALA A 180 -9.36 -12.46 -11.08
CA ALA A 180 -10.64 -12.73 -10.40
C ALA A 180 -10.71 -14.12 -9.71
N ALA A 181 -9.58 -14.79 -9.52
CA ALA A 181 -9.53 -16.14 -8.93
C ALA A 181 -10.03 -16.20 -7.46
N ALA A 182 -9.98 -15.08 -6.74
CA ALA A 182 -10.51 -14.96 -5.39
C ALA A 182 -11.70 -13.98 -5.36
N PRO A 183 -12.74 -14.23 -4.54
CA PRO A 183 -13.94 -13.39 -4.51
C PRO A 183 -13.68 -11.91 -4.22
N ALA A 184 -12.78 -11.58 -3.29
CA ALA A 184 -12.41 -10.20 -3.00
C ALA A 184 -11.72 -9.52 -4.21
N ALA A 185 -10.76 -10.20 -4.84
CA ALA A 185 -10.10 -9.72 -6.05
C ALA A 185 -11.06 -9.59 -7.23
N ALA A 186 -12.08 -10.44 -7.31
CA ALA A 186 -13.11 -10.37 -8.33
C ALA A 186 -13.94 -9.08 -8.28
N LEU A 187 -14.18 -8.53 -7.08
CA LEU A 187 -14.86 -7.23 -6.90
C LEU A 187 -14.02 -6.07 -7.48
N ASP A 188 -12.72 -6.06 -7.19
CA ASP A 188 -11.80 -5.03 -7.69
C ASP A 188 -11.69 -5.09 -9.22
N VAL A 189 -11.52 -6.30 -9.75
CA VAL A 189 -11.45 -6.54 -11.20
C VAL A 189 -12.74 -6.15 -11.91
N LEU A 190 -13.91 -6.36 -11.29
CA LEU A 190 -15.19 -5.97 -11.88
C LEU A 190 -15.28 -4.45 -12.08
N GLY A 191 -14.81 -3.67 -11.11
CA GLY A 191 -14.74 -2.21 -11.23
C GLY A 191 -13.87 -1.76 -12.42
N MET A 192 -12.73 -2.41 -12.60
CA MET A 192 -11.82 -2.13 -13.72
C MET A 192 -12.39 -2.56 -15.08
N LEU A 193 -13.02 -3.75 -15.14
CA LEU A 193 -13.55 -4.32 -16.39
C LEU A 193 -14.80 -3.61 -16.90
N SER A 194 -15.56 -2.99 -16.01
CA SER A 194 -16.80 -2.31 -16.40
C SER A 194 -16.56 -1.04 -17.22
N GLN A 195 -15.36 -0.48 -17.17
CA GLN A 195 -14.95 0.70 -17.92
C GLN A 195 -14.36 0.35 -19.31
N ASP A 196 -14.11 -0.92 -19.58
CA ASP A 196 -13.51 -1.39 -20.84
C ASP A 196 -14.52 -2.18 -21.67
N PRO A 197 -15.05 -1.61 -22.78
CA PRO A 197 -16.05 -2.26 -23.62
C PRO A 197 -15.58 -3.58 -24.24
N ASP A 198 -14.28 -3.74 -24.48
CA ASP A 198 -13.71 -4.96 -25.09
C ASP A 198 -13.61 -6.12 -24.08
N ARG A 199 -13.80 -5.86 -22.79
CA ARG A 199 -13.69 -6.86 -21.72
C ARG A 199 -15.02 -7.26 -21.09
N GLN A 200 -16.14 -6.92 -21.68
CA GLN A 200 -17.48 -7.22 -21.18
C GLN A 200 -17.73 -8.73 -20.93
N CYS A 201 -17.17 -9.61 -21.75
CA CYS A 201 -17.30 -11.07 -21.57
C CYS A 201 -16.60 -11.54 -20.28
N ALA A 202 -15.43 -11.00 -19.96
CA ALA A 202 -14.73 -11.31 -18.71
C ALA A 202 -15.51 -10.78 -17.50
N GLY A 203 -16.13 -9.60 -17.63
CA GLY A 203 -17.02 -9.05 -16.63
C GLY A 203 -18.23 -9.93 -16.32
N ALA A 204 -18.79 -10.61 -17.32
CA ALA A 204 -19.90 -11.56 -17.12
C ALA A 204 -19.48 -12.80 -16.31
N ALA A 205 -18.30 -13.35 -16.56
CA ALA A 205 -17.75 -14.47 -15.81
C ALA A 205 -17.47 -14.09 -14.35
N VAL A 206 -16.92 -12.92 -14.10
CA VAL A 206 -16.69 -12.39 -12.75
C VAL A 206 -18.01 -12.18 -12.00
N ARG A 207 -19.03 -11.64 -12.67
CA ARG A 207 -20.38 -11.48 -12.08
C ARG A 207 -20.97 -12.83 -11.65
N ALA A 208 -20.86 -13.85 -12.47
CA ALA A 208 -21.38 -15.18 -12.13
C ALA A 208 -20.73 -15.77 -10.86
N VAL A 209 -19.43 -15.51 -10.65
CA VAL A 209 -18.73 -15.92 -9.42
C VAL A 209 -19.22 -15.13 -8.21
N LEU A 210 -19.45 -13.84 -8.35
CA LEU A 210 -19.91 -12.95 -7.27
C LEU A 210 -21.38 -13.22 -6.90
N ASP A 211 -22.22 -13.54 -7.89
CA ASP A 211 -23.63 -13.90 -7.67
C ASP A 211 -23.78 -15.23 -6.92
N ALA A 212 -22.77 -16.09 -6.99
CA ALA A 212 -22.77 -17.37 -6.28
C ALA A 212 -22.43 -17.26 -4.79
N ASP A 213 -21.90 -16.13 -4.31
CA ASP A 213 -21.52 -15.91 -2.92
C ASP A 213 -22.38 -14.82 -2.24
N PRO A 214 -23.39 -15.21 -1.43
CA PRO A 214 -24.27 -14.26 -0.76
C PRO A 214 -23.56 -13.36 0.26
N ALA A 215 -22.37 -13.72 0.76
CA ALA A 215 -21.60 -12.90 1.69
C ALA A 215 -21.03 -11.65 1.02
N LEU A 216 -20.81 -11.69 -0.30
CA LEU A 216 -20.28 -10.58 -1.09
C LEU A 216 -21.38 -9.69 -1.70
N ALA A 217 -22.64 -10.07 -1.60
CA ALA A 217 -23.76 -9.36 -2.21
C ALA A 217 -23.82 -7.85 -1.86
N PRO A 218 -23.57 -7.40 -0.60
CA PRO A 218 -23.56 -5.98 -0.27
C PRO A 218 -22.42 -5.21 -0.96
N ALA A 219 -21.21 -5.79 -0.98
CA ALA A 219 -20.04 -5.20 -1.62
C ALA A 219 -20.22 -5.15 -3.15
N TYR A 220 -20.73 -6.24 -3.73
CA TYR A 220 -21.07 -6.29 -5.15
C TYR A 220 -22.11 -5.25 -5.55
N ALA A 221 -23.16 -5.06 -4.76
CA ALA A 221 -24.16 -4.02 -5.00
C ALA A 221 -23.59 -2.59 -4.90
N ALA A 222 -22.58 -2.38 -4.05
CA ALA A 222 -21.88 -1.10 -3.94
C ALA A 222 -21.01 -0.83 -5.18
N VAL A 223 -20.21 -1.80 -5.63
CA VAL A 223 -19.40 -1.69 -6.86
C VAL A 223 -20.28 -1.46 -8.07
N ARG A 224 -21.38 -2.19 -8.20
CA ARG A 224 -22.32 -2.04 -9.32
C ARG A 224 -22.94 -0.63 -9.36
N ARG A 225 -23.34 -0.10 -8.22
CA ARG A 225 -23.85 1.29 -8.13
C ARG A 225 -22.77 2.30 -8.54
N ALA A 226 -21.55 2.12 -8.09
CA ALA A 226 -20.42 2.98 -8.45
C ALA A 226 -20.16 2.96 -9.97
N VAL A 227 -20.19 1.77 -10.59
CA VAL A 227 -20.04 1.60 -12.04
C VAL A 227 -21.20 2.24 -12.81
N ASP A 228 -22.45 2.01 -12.40
CA ASP A 228 -23.63 2.56 -13.06
C ASP A 228 -23.66 4.10 -12.96
N THR A 229 -23.03 4.68 -11.93
CA THR A 229 -22.95 6.14 -11.73
C THR A 229 -21.70 6.77 -12.36
N ALA A 230 -20.63 6.02 -12.61
CA ALA A 230 -19.36 6.54 -13.14
C ALA A 230 -19.48 7.13 -14.57
N GLY A 231 -20.44 6.64 -15.37
CA GLY A 231 -20.74 7.15 -16.71
C GLY A 231 -21.93 8.11 -16.80
N ALA A 232 -22.62 8.34 -15.71
CA ALA A 232 -23.79 9.21 -15.68
C ALA A 232 -23.37 10.68 -15.46
N GLU A 233 -23.92 11.59 -16.25
CA GLU A 233 -23.77 13.01 -15.97
C GLU A 233 -24.32 13.32 -14.56
N GLN A 234 -23.42 13.60 -13.63
CA GLN A 234 -23.78 13.98 -12.28
C GLN A 234 -24.25 15.44 -12.30
N ARG A 235 -25.54 15.64 -12.38
CA ARG A 235 -26.16 16.97 -12.27
C ARG A 235 -26.78 17.12 -10.89
N VAL A 236 -26.38 18.16 -10.19
CA VAL A 236 -27.07 18.56 -8.96
C VAL A 236 -28.40 19.22 -9.37
N ALA A 237 -29.49 18.48 -9.21
CA ALA A 237 -30.83 18.96 -9.60
C ALA A 237 -31.41 19.99 -8.63
N ASP A 238 -30.93 20.04 -7.39
CA ASP A 238 -31.39 20.96 -6.36
C ASP A 238 -30.62 22.27 -6.45
N THR A 239 -31.24 23.27 -7.08
CA THR A 239 -30.70 24.63 -7.20
C THR A 239 -30.56 25.33 -5.85
N ALA A 240 -31.42 25.01 -4.85
CA ALA A 240 -31.33 25.60 -3.51
C ALA A 240 -30.09 25.06 -2.77
N ALA A 241 -29.77 23.76 -2.90
CA ALA A 241 -28.54 23.16 -2.37
C ALA A 241 -27.29 23.75 -3.06
N LEU A 242 -27.35 24.00 -4.37
CA LEU A 242 -26.28 24.66 -5.11
C LEU A 242 -26.04 26.09 -4.65
N GLU A 243 -27.11 26.88 -4.46
CA GLU A 243 -27.01 28.24 -3.93
C GLU A 243 -26.51 28.29 -2.49
N ALA A 244 -26.85 27.29 -1.65
CA ALA A 244 -26.38 27.19 -0.29
C ALA A 244 -24.86 26.82 -0.23
N LEU A 245 -24.38 25.97 -1.14
CA LEU A 245 -22.99 25.53 -1.22
C LEU A 245 -22.07 26.56 -1.90
N LEU A 246 -22.53 27.17 -2.99
CA LEU A 246 -21.68 28.00 -3.86
C LEU A 246 -21.97 29.50 -3.71
N GLY A 247 -23.06 29.88 -3.00
CA GLY A 247 -23.55 31.26 -2.91
C GLY A 247 -24.22 31.70 -4.21
N ARG A 248 -24.91 32.87 -4.16
CA ARG A 248 -25.63 33.43 -5.31
C ARG A 248 -24.76 33.98 -6.45
N GLY A 249 -23.46 33.94 -6.31
CA GLY A 249 -22.51 34.42 -7.32
C GLY A 249 -21.36 33.44 -7.51
N LEU A 250 -21.36 32.72 -8.63
CA LEU A 250 -20.27 31.81 -8.97
C LEU A 250 -19.03 32.63 -9.34
N ARG A 251 -18.00 32.61 -8.45
CA ARG A 251 -16.70 33.16 -8.77
C ARG A 251 -15.80 32.02 -9.27
N ILE A 252 -15.58 31.97 -10.57
CA ILE A 252 -14.72 30.96 -11.19
C ILE A 252 -13.38 31.61 -11.48
N SER A 253 -12.29 31.04 -10.94
CA SER A 253 -10.95 31.42 -11.37
C SER A 253 -10.63 30.77 -12.73
N PRO A 254 -9.76 31.36 -13.57
CA PRO A 254 -9.34 30.76 -14.84
C PRO A 254 -8.88 29.30 -14.67
N THR A 255 -8.11 29.00 -13.64
CA THR A 255 -7.63 27.65 -13.32
C THR A 255 -8.74 26.66 -12.97
N ARG A 256 -9.82 27.13 -12.33
CA ARG A 256 -11.00 26.27 -12.09
C ARG A 256 -11.80 26.01 -13.35
N PHE A 257 -11.82 26.97 -14.26
CA PHE A 257 -12.47 26.79 -15.56
C PHE A 257 -11.71 25.79 -16.44
N GLU A 258 -10.37 25.86 -16.46
CA GLU A 258 -9.52 24.88 -17.15
C GLU A 258 -9.72 23.47 -16.58
N LYS A 259 -9.74 23.33 -15.25
CA LYS A 259 -10.03 22.05 -14.59
C LYS A 259 -11.41 21.50 -14.93
N TYR A 260 -12.42 22.37 -15.05
CA TYR A 260 -13.77 21.97 -15.45
C TYR A 260 -13.82 21.52 -16.92
N GLN A 261 -13.02 22.12 -17.81
CA GLN A 261 -12.91 21.66 -19.20
C GLN A 261 -12.22 20.30 -19.35
N SER A 262 -11.26 20.01 -18.48
CA SER A 262 -10.53 18.73 -18.54
C SER A 262 -11.26 17.59 -17.80
N CYS A 263 -12.09 17.91 -16.82
CA CYS A 263 -12.92 16.94 -16.08
C CYS A 263 -14.18 17.64 -15.58
N PRO A 264 -15.27 17.68 -16.39
CA PRO A 264 -16.52 18.33 -16.04
C PRO A 264 -17.25 17.64 -14.88
#